data_8327e6ca3fa2425261891a545cc7ddfe
#
_entry.id   8327e6ca3fa2425261891a545cc7ddfe
#
_cell.length_a   1.000
_cell.length_b   1.000
_cell.length_c   1.000
_cell.angle_alpha   90.00
_cell.angle_beta   90.00
_cell.angle_gamma   90.00
#
_symmetry.space_group_name_H-M   'P 1'
#
loop_
_entity.id
_entity.type
_entity.pdbx_description
1 polymer ?
#
loop_
_entity_poly.entity_id
_entity_poly.type
_entity_poly.pdbx_seq_one_letter_code
_entity_poly.pdbx_strand_id
1 'polypeptide(L)'
;MQTEKIKPFVMPVIIGILVCLAAGLLGSLVTMPAVEGSWFIHLNKPVFQPPNWLFAPVWTILYILMGAAAGIVYAKSRSTAEGKTALVLFTVQLVLNILWSFFFFGAQILLGAAVDIVLLWAVLLATIIMFFKVKPAAGWLMIPYILWVTFATILTITLFVMN
;
A
#
# COMPACT_ATOMS: atom_id res chain seq x y z
N MET A 1 21.59 30.51 7.23
CA MET A 1 21.23 29.77 8.46
C MET A 1 19.91 28.99 8.40
N GLN A 2 19.30 28.77 7.23
CA GLN A 2 18.06 28.00 7.06
C GLN A 2 18.28 26.54 6.51
N THR A 3 19.45 26.24 5.99
CA THR A 3 19.74 24.97 5.34
C THR A 3 19.94 23.78 6.30
N GLU A 4 20.28 24.01 7.56
CA GLU A 4 20.50 22.93 8.54
C GLU A 4 19.20 22.30 9.11
N LYS A 5 18.09 23.05 9.12
CA LYS A 5 16.79 22.54 9.63
C LYS A 5 16.04 21.64 8.63
N ILE A 6 16.41 21.67 7.35
CA ILE A 6 15.75 20.88 6.30
C ILE A 6 16.29 19.45 6.24
N LYS A 7 17.60 19.26 6.49
CA LYS A 7 18.28 17.94 6.43
C LYS A 7 17.63 16.84 7.28
N PRO A 8 17.20 17.06 8.56
CA PRO A 8 16.65 16.00 9.39
C PRO A 8 15.28 15.51 8.93
N PHE A 9 14.60 16.22 8.03
CA PHE A 9 13.26 15.86 7.53
C PHE A 9 13.30 15.19 6.15
N VAL A 10 14.20 15.61 5.28
CA VAL A 10 14.28 15.13 3.88
C VAL A 10 14.76 13.69 3.81
N MET A 11 15.79 13.34 4.57
CA MET A 11 16.37 12.00 4.53
C MET A 11 15.37 10.89 4.92
N PRO A 12 14.60 10.98 6.03
CA PRO A 12 13.56 10.00 6.36
C PRO A 12 12.48 9.87 5.29
N VAL A 13 12.10 10.97 4.63
CA VAL A 13 11.12 10.95 3.54
C VAL A 13 11.67 10.18 2.34
N ILE A 14 12.89 10.46 1.92
CA ILE A 14 13.53 9.73 0.81
C ILE A 14 13.65 8.25 1.13
N ILE A 15 14.12 7.89 2.34
CA ILE A 15 14.25 6.49 2.76
C ILE A 15 12.86 5.82 2.77
N GLY A 16 11.83 6.47 3.30
CA GLY A 16 10.47 5.96 3.31
C GLY A 16 9.95 5.66 1.90
N ILE A 17 10.17 6.59 0.95
CA ILE A 17 9.81 6.40 -0.45
C ILE A 17 10.55 5.20 -1.06
N LEU A 18 11.87 5.11 -0.85
CA LEU A 18 12.69 4.01 -1.39
C LEU A 18 12.26 2.65 -0.82
N VAL A 19 11.97 2.57 0.49
CA VAL A 19 11.46 1.35 1.13
C VAL A 19 10.12 0.93 0.54
N CYS A 20 9.19 1.86 0.35
CA CYS A 20 7.89 1.55 -0.25
C CYS A 20 7.99 1.15 -1.71
N LEU A 21 8.82 1.82 -2.50
CA LEU A 21 9.08 1.42 -3.89
C LEU A 21 9.72 0.03 -3.97
N ALA A 22 10.65 -0.30 -3.07
CA ALA A 22 11.24 -1.64 -2.99
C ALA A 22 10.18 -2.70 -2.66
N ALA A 23 9.25 -2.41 -1.72
CA ALA A 23 8.12 -3.27 -1.43
C ALA A 23 7.20 -3.47 -2.66
N GLY A 24 6.94 -2.39 -3.41
CA GLY A 24 6.18 -2.46 -4.66
C GLY A 24 6.88 -3.30 -5.73
N LEU A 25 8.20 -3.19 -5.84
CA LEU A 25 8.99 -4.02 -6.75
C LEU A 25 8.89 -5.51 -6.37
N LEU A 26 8.96 -5.85 -5.07
CA LEU A 26 8.78 -7.24 -4.63
C LEU A 26 7.41 -7.80 -5.04
N GLY A 27 6.33 -7.03 -4.85
CA GLY A 27 5.01 -7.43 -5.32
C GLY A 27 4.94 -7.59 -6.84
N SER A 28 5.61 -6.70 -7.60
CA SER A 28 5.59 -6.71 -9.05
C SER A 28 6.29 -7.94 -9.66
N LEU A 29 7.30 -8.51 -8.98
CA LEU A 29 7.97 -9.74 -9.45
C LEU A 29 7.00 -10.92 -9.60
N VAL A 30 5.96 -10.95 -8.78
CA VAL A 30 4.91 -11.99 -8.84
C VAL A 30 3.76 -11.56 -9.75
N THR A 31 3.38 -10.28 -9.71
CA THR A 31 2.23 -9.75 -10.44
C THR A 31 2.46 -9.69 -11.95
N MET A 32 3.61 -9.21 -12.41
CA MET A 32 3.85 -8.98 -13.84
C MET A 32 3.77 -10.27 -14.68
N PRO A 33 4.44 -11.37 -14.32
CA PRO A 33 4.30 -12.61 -15.06
C PRO A 33 2.89 -13.20 -15.02
N ALA A 34 2.19 -13.02 -13.88
CA ALA A 34 0.88 -13.61 -13.67
C ALA A 34 -0.23 -12.92 -14.48
N VAL A 35 -0.13 -11.61 -14.69
CA VAL A 35 -1.10 -10.83 -15.48
C VAL A 35 -1.11 -11.26 -16.97
N GLU A 36 0.02 -11.72 -17.49
CA GLU A 36 0.16 -12.27 -18.84
C GLU A 36 -0.14 -13.78 -18.88
N GLY A 37 -0.25 -14.41 -17.72
CA GLY A 37 -0.49 -15.84 -17.57
C GLY A 37 -1.92 -16.27 -17.93
N SER A 38 -2.06 -17.49 -18.41
CA SER A 38 -3.33 -18.06 -18.83
C SER A 38 -4.39 -18.03 -17.72
N TRP A 39 -4.00 -18.26 -16.46
CA TRP A 39 -4.92 -18.22 -15.33
C TRP A 39 -5.64 -16.87 -15.20
N PHE A 40 -4.90 -15.78 -15.19
CA PHE A 40 -5.48 -14.43 -15.05
C PHE A 40 -6.33 -14.05 -16.26
N ILE A 41 -5.93 -14.47 -17.47
CA ILE A 41 -6.67 -14.20 -18.71
C ILE A 41 -8.04 -14.85 -18.69
N HIS A 42 -8.15 -16.07 -18.14
CA HIS A 42 -9.40 -16.88 -18.12
C HIS A 42 -10.30 -16.58 -16.91
N LEU A 43 -9.88 -15.76 -15.95
CA LEU A 43 -10.76 -15.34 -14.87
C LEU A 43 -12.00 -14.59 -15.42
N ASN A 44 -13.17 -14.91 -14.86
CA ASN A 44 -14.37 -14.10 -15.05
C ASN A 44 -14.14 -12.72 -14.39
N LYS A 45 -14.14 -11.65 -15.18
CA LYS A 45 -13.81 -10.31 -14.72
C LYS A 45 -15.03 -9.42 -14.73
N PRO A 46 -15.24 -8.60 -13.68
CA PRO A 46 -16.34 -7.64 -13.68
C PRO A 46 -16.11 -6.54 -14.74
N VAL A 47 -17.21 -5.97 -15.23
CA VAL A 47 -17.19 -4.92 -16.27
C VAL A 47 -16.46 -3.65 -15.83
N PHE A 48 -16.33 -3.43 -14.53
CA PHE A 48 -15.61 -2.27 -13.96
C PHE A 48 -14.13 -2.52 -13.71
N GLN A 49 -13.57 -3.67 -14.13
CA GLN A 49 -12.13 -3.91 -13.99
C GLN A 49 -11.35 -2.91 -14.84
N PRO A 50 -10.38 -2.18 -14.25
CA PRO A 50 -9.53 -1.27 -15.00
C PRO A 50 -8.62 -2.02 -15.97
N PRO A 51 -8.16 -1.37 -17.05
CA PRO A 51 -7.17 -1.95 -17.94
C PRO A 51 -5.85 -2.18 -17.19
N ASN A 52 -5.15 -3.27 -17.52
CA ASN A 52 -3.96 -3.72 -16.80
C ASN A 52 -2.85 -2.65 -16.71
N TRP A 53 -2.70 -1.83 -17.74
CA TRP A 53 -1.67 -0.78 -17.77
C TRP A 53 -1.86 0.30 -16.68
N LEU A 54 -3.09 0.49 -16.17
CA LEU A 54 -3.39 1.52 -15.17
C LEU A 54 -2.78 1.17 -13.80
N PHE A 55 -2.62 -0.12 -13.49
CA PHE A 55 -2.16 -0.54 -12.16
C PHE A 55 -0.74 -0.06 -11.86
N ALA A 56 0.20 -0.17 -12.79
CA ALA A 56 1.60 0.18 -12.53
C ALA A 56 1.79 1.67 -12.18
N PRO A 57 1.28 2.66 -12.95
CA PRO A 57 1.43 4.07 -12.58
C PRO A 57 0.69 4.43 -11.29
N VAL A 58 -0.50 3.89 -11.06
CA VAL A 58 -1.26 4.16 -9.82
C VAL A 58 -0.49 3.66 -8.61
N TRP A 59 -0.06 2.40 -8.59
CA TRP A 59 0.70 1.85 -7.48
C TRP A 59 2.03 2.58 -7.24
N THR A 60 2.72 2.99 -8.29
CA THR A 60 3.96 3.79 -8.16
C THR A 60 3.71 5.08 -7.40
N ILE A 61 2.67 5.83 -7.78
CA ILE A 61 2.28 7.08 -7.10
C ILE A 61 1.91 6.78 -5.63
N LEU A 62 1.14 5.73 -5.39
CA LEU A 62 0.71 5.36 -4.04
C LEU A 62 1.90 4.98 -3.14
N TYR A 63 2.88 4.21 -3.64
CA TYR A 63 4.10 3.89 -2.90
C TYR A 63 4.93 5.14 -2.56
N ILE A 64 5.01 6.11 -3.48
CA ILE A 64 5.68 7.39 -3.21
C ILE A 64 4.95 8.15 -2.09
N LEU A 65 3.62 8.27 -2.17
CA LEU A 65 2.83 9.02 -1.19
C LEU A 65 2.90 8.38 0.20
N MET A 66 2.72 7.05 0.29
CA MET A 66 2.79 6.35 1.57
C MET A 66 4.19 6.36 2.17
N GLY A 67 5.23 6.24 1.34
CA GLY A 67 6.62 6.34 1.79
C GLY A 67 6.96 7.73 2.32
N ALA A 68 6.49 8.78 1.65
CA ALA A 68 6.61 10.16 2.12
C ALA A 68 5.89 10.35 3.47
N ALA A 69 4.66 9.84 3.60
CA ALA A 69 3.89 9.90 4.83
C ALA A 69 4.61 9.22 6.01
N ALA A 70 5.12 8.01 5.79
CA ALA A 70 5.89 7.27 6.81
C ALA A 70 7.17 8.00 7.21
N GLY A 71 7.90 8.57 6.25
CA GLY A 71 9.09 9.36 6.50
C GLY A 71 8.81 10.62 7.34
N ILE A 72 7.67 11.29 7.10
CA ILE A 72 7.21 12.42 7.89
C ILE A 72 6.93 12.00 9.34
N VAL A 73 6.20 10.88 9.55
CA VAL A 73 5.89 10.36 10.88
C VAL A 73 7.17 9.95 11.61
N TYR A 74 8.08 9.27 10.93
CA TYR A 74 9.38 8.87 11.49
C TYR A 74 10.20 10.08 11.96
N ALA A 75 10.34 11.11 11.10
CA ALA A 75 11.10 12.32 11.43
C ALA A 75 10.50 13.07 12.62
N LYS A 76 9.16 13.08 12.76
CA LYS A 76 8.44 13.85 13.76
C LYS A 76 8.35 13.15 15.11
N SER A 77 8.14 11.83 15.15
CA SER A 77 7.63 11.17 16.36
C SER A 77 8.18 9.76 16.61
N ARG A 78 9.29 9.35 15.97
CA ARG A 78 9.86 8.00 16.13
C ARG A 78 10.16 7.58 17.57
N SER A 79 10.39 8.55 18.47
CA SER A 79 10.69 8.31 19.89
C SER A 79 9.47 8.30 20.80
N THR A 80 8.30 8.78 20.32
CA THR A 80 7.05 8.79 21.08
C THR A 80 6.32 7.45 20.96
N ALA A 81 5.50 7.09 21.94
CA ALA A 81 4.66 5.88 21.90
C ALA A 81 3.71 5.89 20.70
N GLU A 82 3.07 7.03 20.45
CA GLU A 82 2.15 7.20 19.32
C GLU A 82 2.85 7.04 17.97
N GLY A 83 4.03 7.64 17.79
CA GLY A 83 4.81 7.51 16.57
C GLY A 83 5.29 6.07 16.33
N LYS A 84 5.70 5.36 17.38
CA LYS A 84 6.06 3.93 17.29
C LYS A 84 4.87 3.09 16.87
N THR A 85 3.70 3.28 17.49
CA THR A 85 2.47 2.57 17.14
C THR A 85 2.08 2.86 15.67
N ALA A 86 2.15 4.12 15.24
CA ALA A 86 1.86 4.52 13.87
C ALA A 86 2.78 3.81 12.85
N LEU A 87 4.09 3.74 13.15
CA LEU A 87 5.07 3.07 12.28
C LEU A 87 4.93 1.55 12.28
N VAL A 88 4.55 0.93 13.41
CA VAL A 88 4.25 -0.51 13.48
C VAL A 88 3.04 -0.83 12.60
N LEU A 89 1.94 -0.10 12.74
CA LEU A 89 0.75 -0.28 11.91
C LEU A 89 1.08 -0.08 10.43
N PHE A 90 1.89 0.94 10.11
CA PHE A 90 2.38 1.17 8.75
C PHE A 90 3.17 -0.03 8.20
N THR A 91 4.05 -0.61 9.00
CA THR A 91 4.83 -1.80 8.59
C THR A 91 3.91 -3.00 8.37
N VAL A 92 2.94 -3.24 9.26
CA VAL A 92 1.98 -4.34 9.11
C VAL A 92 1.17 -4.19 7.82
N GLN A 93 0.61 -3.00 7.54
CA GLN A 93 -0.14 -2.79 6.30
C GLN A 93 0.74 -2.94 5.04
N LEU A 94 2.03 -2.56 5.09
CA LEU A 94 2.94 -2.74 3.96
C LEU A 94 3.25 -4.21 3.70
N VAL A 95 3.39 -5.02 4.75
CA VAL A 95 3.54 -6.48 4.65
C VAL A 95 2.29 -7.12 4.06
N LEU A 96 1.09 -6.77 4.55
CA LEU A 96 -0.18 -7.24 3.99
C LEU A 96 -0.32 -6.86 2.52
N ASN A 97 0.10 -5.66 2.12
CA ASN A 97 0.07 -5.23 0.73
C ASN A 97 0.92 -6.15 -0.19
N ILE A 98 2.10 -6.56 0.27
CA ILE A 98 2.95 -7.52 -0.45
C ILE A 98 2.30 -8.91 -0.47
N LEU A 99 1.75 -9.37 0.66
CA LEU A 99 1.09 -10.67 0.80
C LEU A 99 -0.14 -10.78 -0.11
N TRP A 100 -0.90 -9.69 -0.27
CA TRP A 100 -2.01 -9.67 -1.21
C TRP A 100 -1.58 -10.03 -2.64
N SER A 101 -0.49 -9.44 -3.14
CA SER A 101 0.06 -9.77 -4.45
C SER A 101 0.48 -11.24 -4.53
N PHE A 102 1.09 -11.76 -3.46
CA PHE A 102 1.46 -13.18 -3.38
C PHE A 102 0.23 -14.10 -3.40
N PHE A 103 -0.80 -13.85 -2.60
CA PHE A 103 -2.00 -14.68 -2.59
C PHE A 103 -2.75 -14.61 -3.91
N PHE A 104 -2.95 -13.39 -4.45
CA PHE A 104 -3.74 -13.20 -5.65
C PHE A 104 -3.02 -13.72 -6.90
N PHE A 105 -1.81 -13.27 -7.15
CA PHE A 105 -1.07 -13.57 -8.37
C PHE A 105 -0.12 -14.75 -8.24
N GLY A 106 0.55 -14.90 -7.10
CA GLY A 106 1.54 -15.94 -6.88
C GLY A 106 0.92 -17.29 -6.60
N ALA A 107 0.12 -17.40 -5.56
CA ALA A 107 -0.52 -18.63 -5.14
C ALA A 107 -1.87 -18.88 -5.85
N GLN A 108 -2.44 -17.84 -6.48
CA GLN A 108 -3.75 -17.89 -7.16
C GLN A 108 -4.90 -18.31 -6.22
N ILE A 109 -4.79 -17.96 -4.94
CA ILE A 109 -5.75 -18.25 -3.88
C ILE A 109 -6.65 -17.02 -3.67
N LEU A 110 -7.76 -16.94 -4.42
CA LEU A 110 -8.69 -15.81 -4.39
C LEU A 110 -9.29 -15.57 -2.99
N LEU A 111 -9.64 -16.63 -2.25
CA LEU A 111 -10.11 -16.51 -0.87
C LEU A 111 -9.04 -15.89 0.03
N GLY A 112 -7.78 -16.34 -0.07
CA GLY A 112 -6.67 -15.80 0.69
C GLY A 112 -6.46 -14.32 0.40
N ALA A 113 -6.50 -13.94 -0.89
CA ALA A 113 -6.41 -12.54 -1.31
C ALA A 113 -7.59 -11.69 -0.79
N ALA A 114 -8.81 -12.23 -0.78
CA ALA A 114 -9.99 -11.53 -0.27
C ALA A 114 -9.91 -11.30 1.25
N VAL A 115 -9.45 -12.28 2.02
CA VAL A 115 -9.25 -12.14 3.46
C VAL A 115 -8.13 -11.12 3.73
N ASP A 116 -6.99 -11.25 3.05
CA ASP A 116 -5.84 -10.38 3.23
C ASP A 116 -6.16 -8.91 2.93
N ILE A 117 -6.87 -8.62 1.83
CA ILE A 117 -7.19 -7.23 1.48
C ILE A 117 -8.17 -6.57 2.44
N VAL A 118 -9.08 -7.33 3.07
CA VAL A 118 -9.95 -6.82 4.13
C VAL A 118 -9.14 -6.48 5.38
N LEU A 119 -8.19 -7.33 5.77
CA LEU A 119 -7.26 -7.05 6.86
C LEU A 119 -6.37 -5.85 6.54
N LEU A 120 -5.83 -5.80 5.33
CA LEU A 120 -5.06 -4.65 4.84
C LEU A 120 -5.87 -3.35 4.97
N TRP A 121 -7.13 -3.34 4.52
CA TRP A 121 -7.99 -2.16 4.60
C TRP A 121 -8.19 -1.70 6.05
N ALA A 122 -8.46 -2.63 6.96
CA ALA A 122 -8.68 -2.31 8.38
C ALA A 122 -7.41 -1.75 9.05
N VAL A 123 -6.25 -2.37 8.82
CA VAL A 123 -4.96 -1.90 9.35
C VAL A 123 -4.56 -0.57 8.72
N LEU A 124 -4.83 -0.38 7.43
CA LEU A 124 -4.59 0.89 6.73
C LEU A 124 -5.41 2.02 7.32
N LEU A 125 -6.70 1.79 7.60
CA LEU A 125 -7.54 2.78 8.27
C LEU A 125 -6.99 3.16 9.63
N ALA A 126 -6.58 2.18 10.44
CA ALA A 126 -5.94 2.43 11.74
C ALA A 126 -4.63 3.22 11.59
N THR A 127 -3.83 2.89 10.58
CA THR A 127 -2.58 3.61 10.24
C THR A 127 -2.87 5.08 9.94
N ILE A 128 -3.87 5.37 9.11
CA ILE A 128 -4.27 6.73 8.73
C ILE A 128 -4.72 7.53 9.94
N ILE A 129 -5.54 6.95 10.81
CA ILE A 129 -6.00 7.59 12.06
C ILE A 129 -4.80 7.98 12.93
N MET A 130 -3.82 7.08 13.08
CA MET A 130 -2.61 7.36 13.85
C MET A 130 -1.72 8.40 13.16
N PHE A 131 -1.62 8.37 11.83
CA PHE A 131 -0.86 9.37 11.07
C PHE A 131 -1.47 10.77 11.21
N PHE A 132 -2.80 10.91 11.20
CA PHE A 132 -3.46 12.18 11.47
C PHE A 132 -3.16 12.72 12.88
N LYS A 133 -3.11 11.85 13.90
CA LYS A 133 -2.75 12.24 15.26
C LYS A 133 -1.32 12.76 15.36
N VAL A 134 -0.37 12.11 14.66
CA VAL A 134 1.05 12.49 14.68
C VAL A 134 1.30 13.75 13.85
N LYS A 135 0.82 13.77 12.60
CA LYS A 135 0.98 14.88 11.66
C LYS A 135 -0.12 14.83 10.58
N PRO A 136 -1.06 15.78 10.57
CA PRO A 136 -2.16 15.77 9.60
C PRO A 136 -1.73 15.64 8.15
N ALA A 137 -0.61 16.29 7.75
CA ALA A 137 -0.09 16.17 6.39
C ALA A 137 0.23 14.72 6.01
N ALA A 138 0.75 13.89 6.94
CA ALA A 138 1.01 12.48 6.69
C ALA A 138 -0.30 11.68 6.52
N GLY A 139 -1.33 11.99 7.31
CA GLY A 139 -2.65 11.41 7.15
C GLY A 139 -3.26 11.69 5.78
N TRP A 140 -3.20 12.94 5.32
CA TRP A 140 -3.72 13.34 4.00
C TRP A 140 -3.01 12.64 2.84
N LEU A 141 -1.70 12.41 2.93
CA LEU A 141 -0.93 11.68 1.91
C LEU A 141 -1.38 10.22 1.76
N MET A 142 -2.01 9.64 2.80
CA MET A 142 -2.51 8.26 2.78
C MET A 142 -3.94 8.13 2.23
N ILE A 143 -4.68 9.23 2.08
CA ILE A 143 -6.08 9.20 1.61
C ILE A 143 -6.21 8.61 0.20
N PRO A 144 -5.41 8.99 -0.81
CA PRO A 144 -5.50 8.34 -2.13
C PRO A 144 -5.29 6.83 -2.05
N TYR A 145 -4.44 6.37 -1.14
CA TYR A 145 -4.15 4.95 -0.98
C TYR A 145 -5.35 4.17 -0.41
N ILE A 146 -6.02 4.66 0.63
CA ILE A 146 -7.20 3.95 1.16
C ILE A 146 -8.36 3.95 0.16
N LEU A 147 -8.53 5.00 -0.62
CA LEU A 147 -9.54 5.04 -1.69
C LEU A 147 -9.25 3.97 -2.75
N TRP A 148 -7.99 3.82 -3.16
CA TRP A 148 -7.58 2.78 -4.09
C TRP A 148 -7.74 1.37 -3.50
N VAL A 149 -7.34 1.16 -2.24
CA VAL A 149 -7.50 -0.14 -1.56
C VAL A 149 -8.98 -0.48 -1.36
N THR A 150 -9.86 0.51 -1.11
CA THR A 150 -11.31 0.29 -1.06
C THR A 150 -11.84 -0.24 -2.40
N PHE A 151 -11.43 0.39 -3.50
CA PHE A 151 -11.77 -0.08 -4.84
C PHE A 151 -11.20 -1.49 -5.10
N ALA A 152 -9.93 -1.71 -4.77
CA ALA A 152 -9.27 -3.01 -4.94
C ALA A 152 -9.93 -4.11 -4.08
N THR A 153 -10.45 -3.77 -2.90
CA THR A 153 -11.20 -4.70 -2.04
C THR A 153 -12.49 -5.15 -2.73
N ILE A 154 -13.25 -4.21 -3.25
CA ILE A 154 -14.48 -4.51 -4.01
C ILE A 154 -14.15 -5.40 -5.21
N LEU A 155 -13.11 -5.05 -5.97
CA LEU A 155 -12.68 -5.82 -7.13
C LEU A 155 -12.25 -7.25 -6.75
N THR A 156 -11.42 -7.40 -5.70
CA THR A 156 -10.93 -8.71 -5.25
C THR A 156 -12.06 -9.61 -4.76
N ILE A 157 -12.99 -9.06 -3.96
CA ILE A 157 -14.17 -9.83 -3.49
C ILE A 157 -15.06 -10.22 -4.66
N THR A 158 -15.28 -9.32 -5.62
CA THR A 158 -16.07 -9.63 -6.82
C THR A 158 -15.42 -10.76 -7.64
N LEU A 159 -14.11 -10.68 -7.86
CA LEU A 159 -13.38 -11.75 -8.55
C LEU A 159 -13.47 -13.10 -7.80
N PHE A 160 -13.38 -13.08 -6.47
CA PHE A 160 -13.54 -14.29 -5.66
C PHE A 160 -14.95 -14.90 -5.80
N VAL A 161 -16.00 -14.08 -5.83
CA VAL A 161 -17.39 -14.56 -5.94
C VAL A 161 -17.70 -15.06 -7.36
N MET A 162 -17.04 -14.52 -8.38
CA MET A 162 -17.29 -14.89 -9.79
C MET A 162 -16.51 -16.13 -10.25
N ASN A 163 -15.52 -16.59 -9.50
CA ASN A 163 -14.63 -17.72 -9.87
C ASN A 163 -14.49 -18.75 -8.75
#